data_14d98e3393b91b2c8e005f14052e10af
#
_entry.id   14d98e3393b91b2c8e005f14052e10af
#
_cell.length_a   1.000
_cell.length_b   1.000
_cell.length_c   1.000
_cell.angle_alpha   90.00
_cell.angle_beta   90.00
_cell.angle_gamma   90.00
#
_symmetry.space_group_name_H-M   'P 1'
#
loop_
_entity.id
_entity.type
_entity.pdbx_description
1 polymer ?
#
loop_
_entity_poly.entity_id
_entity_poly.type
_entity_poly.pdbx_seq_one_letter_code
_entity_poly.pdbx_strand_id
1 'polypeptide(L)'
;QHTDNETYFTVKKQGYRYGASDGEHGIFLATKVNRQRMFIPLTDTNAYDRMLDIKLNPQKRTIEIIIPLFVNTKQHEDYTNEIGISLGLWDMITTSTGNVYGSEFGKMQQEISQFILKENYQNARENISGTHRYLAYKAKMDAALKNYVNREINRMLIQEKPRVIYMAKLPRNPGMHTAGHRDDQQFTKGTGDTHFLKIWKKGFVTERIQWKCQENDIRIVEVIGKGIGTECSMCGQKGYVKGKDFRCHVCGFEENKKINGAKNALN
;
A
#
# COMPACT_ATOMS: atom_id res chain seq x y z
N GLN A 1 6.79 22.81 14.97
CA GLN A 1 7.69 22.16 14.00
C GLN A 1 8.12 20.84 14.62
N HIS A 2 7.48 19.71 14.22
CA HIS A 2 8.01 18.39 14.51
C HIS A 2 9.13 18.14 13.51
N THR A 3 10.35 18.40 13.91
CA THR A 3 11.52 17.87 13.22
C THR A 3 11.55 16.36 13.50
N ASP A 4 11.33 15.56 12.46
CA ASP A 4 11.61 14.12 12.52
C ASP A 4 13.10 13.96 12.81
N ASN A 5 13.44 13.58 14.04
CA ASN A 5 14.83 13.37 14.48
C ASN A 5 15.37 12.03 13.92
N GLU A 6 15.08 11.74 12.67
CA GLU A 6 15.63 10.58 11.97
C GLU A 6 16.99 10.94 11.36
N THR A 7 18.01 10.20 11.69
CA THR A 7 19.36 10.38 11.15
C THR A 7 19.65 9.24 10.16
N TYR A 8 20.05 9.62 8.95
CA TYR A 8 20.46 8.68 7.91
C TYR A 8 21.96 8.79 7.66
N PHE A 9 22.62 7.66 7.49
CA PHE A 9 24.02 7.63 7.03
C PHE A 9 24.30 6.34 6.24
N THR A 10 25.13 6.49 5.21
CA THR A 10 25.55 5.38 4.36
C THR A 10 26.86 4.80 4.86
N VAL A 11 26.93 3.49 4.99
CA VAL A 11 28.13 2.74 5.38
C VAL A 11 28.64 1.95 4.19
N LYS A 12 29.87 2.25 3.76
CA LYS A 12 30.54 1.48 2.72
C LYS A 12 30.85 0.06 3.21
N LYS A 13 31.00 -0.91 2.29
CA LYS A 13 31.32 -2.30 2.60
C LYS A 13 32.50 -2.47 3.60
N GLN A 14 33.49 -1.63 3.51
CA GLN A 14 34.67 -1.69 4.41
C GLN A 14 34.36 -1.23 5.85
N GLY A 15 33.28 -0.50 6.04
CA GLY A 15 32.84 0.03 7.34
C GLY A 15 32.11 -0.97 8.23
N TYR A 16 31.78 -2.16 7.73
CA TYR A 16 31.08 -3.17 8.49
C TYR A 16 31.53 -4.59 8.13
N ARG A 17 31.19 -5.55 8.97
CA ARG A 17 31.35 -7.00 8.70
C ARG A 17 30.21 -7.76 9.37
N TYR A 18 29.79 -8.85 8.77
CA TYR A 18 28.86 -9.79 9.41
C TYR A 18 29.57 -10.67 10.42
N GLY A 19 28.82 -11.13 11.40
CA GLY A 19 29.30 -12.05 12.41
C GLY A 19 28.22 -12.30 13.46
N ALA A 20 28.58 -13.11 14.45
CA ALA A 20 27.72 -13.40 15.59
C ALA A 20 28.35 -12.87 16.88
N SER A 21 27.52 -12.40 17.81
CA SER A 21 27.88 -12.09 19.18
C SER A 21 26.81 -12.64 20.10
N ASP A 22 27.19 -13.33 21.16
CA ASP A 22 26.28 -13.94 22.14
C ASP A 22 25.18 -14.84 21.51
N GLY A 23 25.54 -15.49 20.38
CA GLY A 23 24.63 -16.37 19.65
C GLY A 23 23.67 -15.65 18.70
N GLU A 24 23.67 -14.32 18.65
CA GLU A 24 22.86 -13.53 17.71
C GLU A 24 23.66 -13.20 16.46
N HIS A 25 23.02 -13.32 15.29
CA HIS A 25 23.57 -12.86 14.02
C HIS A 25 23.43 -11.35 13.89
N GLY A 26 24.46 -10.69 13.33
CA GLY A 26 24.42 -9.24 13.19
C GLY A 26 25.58 -8.67 12.39
N ILE A 27 25.73 -7.36 12.46
CA ILE A 27 26.81 -6.61 11.84
C ILE A 27 27.66 -5.91 12.89
N PHE A 28 28.96 -5.91 12.67
CA PHE A 28 29.94 -5.12 13.41
C PHE A 28 30.26 -3.86 12.61
N LEU A 29 29.75 -2.71 13.05
CA LEU A 29 30.02 -1.40 12.44
C LEU A 29 31.33 -0.81 12.98
N ALA A 30 32.13 -0.22 12.09
CA ALA A 30 33.26 0.60 12.48
C ALA A 30 32.79 1.84 13.21
N THR A 31 33.43 2.17 14.33
CA THR A 31 33.19 3.39 15.10
C THR A 31 34.24 4.44 14.80
N LYS A 32 34.10 5.66 15.35
CA LYS A 32 35.13 6.71 15.27
C LYS A 32 36.41 6.33 16.03
N VAL A 33 36.28 5.42 16.99
CA VAL A 33 37.46 4.95 17.76
C VAL A 33 38.14 3.86 16.97
N ASN A 34 39.45 4.03 16.71
CA ASN A 34 40.24 3.09 15.92
C ASN A 34 40.16 1.68 16.51
N ARG A 35 39.92 0.68 15.65
CA ARG A 35 39.81 -0.74 15.99
C ARG A 35 38.61 -1.14 16.87
N GLN A 36 37.74 -0.21 17.23
CA GLN A 36 36.47 -0.53 17.90
C GLN A 36 35.36 -0.71 16.89
N ARG A 37 34.54 -1.73 17.14
CA ARG A 37 33.31 -1.99 16.34
C ARG A 37 32.14 -2.14 17.28
N MET A 38 31.00 -1.63 16.85
CA MET A 38 29.73 -1.77 17.54
C MET A 38 28.95 -2.91 16.88
N PHE A 39 28.46 -3.84 17.69
CA PHE A 39 27.59 -4.92 17.22
C PHE A 39 26.15 -4.43 17.17
N ILE A 40 25.46 -4.73 16.05
CA ILE A 40 24.03 -4.51 15.86
C ILE A 40 23.41 -5.84 15.44
N PRO A 41 22.52 -6.42 16.28
CA PRO A 41 21.84 -7.66 15.94
C PRO A 41 20.89 -7.43 14.78
N LEU A 42 20.79 -8.41 13.87
CA LEU A 42 19.86 -8.41 12.74
C LEU A 42 18.71 -9.34 13.00
N THR A 43 17.57 -9.01 12.42
CA THR A 43 16.35 -9.86 12.47
C THR A 43 16.40 -11.00 11.45
N ASP A 44 17.32 -10.96 10.50
CA ASP A 44 17.58 -12.02 9.52
C ASP A 44 18.99 -12.61 9.68
N THR A 45 19.26 -13.70 8.98
CA THR A 45 20.56 -14.40 8.98
C THR A 45 21.34 -14.20 7.68
N ASN A 46 20.89 -13.29 6.82
CA ASN A 46 21.54 -13.04 5.53
C ASN A 46 22.79 -12.20 5.69
N ALA A 47 23.73 -12.38 4.77
CA ALA A 47 24.92 -11.54 4.63
C ALA A 47 24.90 -10.88 3.25
N TYR A 48 24.95 -9.57 3.23
CA TYR A 48 24.90 -8.78 2.00
C TYR A 48 26.25 -8.12 1.75
N ASP A 49 26.70 -8.13 0.51
CA ASP A 49 27.99 -7.58 0.12
C ASP A 49 27.85 -6.23 -0.61
N ARG A 50 27.29 -5.24 0.08
CA ARG A 50 26.92 -3.93 -0.52
C ARG A 50 27.04 -2.80 0.49
N MET A 51 26.90 -1.57 0.02
CA MET A 51 26.68 -0.42 0.90
C MET A 51 25.37 -0.60 1.68
N LEU A 52 25.37 -0.15 2.91
CA LEU A 52 24.21 -0.13 3.78
C LEU A 52 23.81 1.30 4.07
N ASP A 53 22.51 1.58 4.03
CA ASP A 53 21.97 2.80 4.60
C ASP A 53 21.40 2.50 5.97
N ILE A 54 21.83 3.24 6.97
CA ILE A 54 21.37 3.08 8.35
C ILE A 54 20.51 4.28 8.71
N LYS A 55 19.31 3.98 9.15
CA LYS A 55 18.36 4.94 9.65
C LYS A 55 18.20 4.76 11.15
N LEU A 56 18.50 5.81 11.90
CA LEU A 56 18.32 5.85 13.35
C LEU A 56 17.06 6.62 13.69
N ASN A 57 16.21 6.03 14.51
CA ASN A 57 15.07 6.73 15.09
C ASN A 57 15.19 6.69 16.63
N PRO A 58 15.76 7.73 17.26
CA PRO A 58 15.96 7.77 18.70
C PRO A 58 14.64 7.75 19.50
N GLN A 59 13.57 8.33 18.96
CA GLN A 59 12.27 8.36 19.63
C GLN A 59 11.63 6.97 19.71
N LYS A 60 11.72 6.20 18.61
CA LYS A 60 11.24 4.81 18.57
C LYS A 60 12.27 3.80 19.10
N ARG A 61 13.49 4.24 19.38
CA ARG A 61 14.63 3.38 19.74
C ARG A 61 14.85 2.25 18.73
N THR A 62 14.72 2.57 17.44
CA THR A 62 14.89 1.60 16.35
C THR A 62 16.06 1.98 15.46
N ILE A 63 16.75 0.95 14.96
CA ILE A 63 17.77 1.04 13.92
C ILE A 63 17.22 0.24 12.74
N GLU A 64 17.06 0.90 11.59
CA GLU A 64 16.68 0.25 10.34
C GLU A 64 17.92 0.19 9.44
N ILE A 65 18.22 -1.01 8.94
CA ILE A 65 19.30 -1.21 7.97
C ILE A 65 18.66 -1.45 6.62
N ILE A 66 18.95 -0.56 5.69
CA ILE A 66 18.41 -0.58 4.33
C ILE A 66 19.53 -1.05 3.40
N ILE A 67 19.28 -2.14 2.70
CA ILE A 67 20.26 -2.78 1.82
C ILE A 67 19.75 -2.71 0.39
N PRO A 68 20.43 -1.99 -0.53
CA PRO A 68 20.04 -1.99 -1.93
C PRO A 68 20.31 -3.37 -2.55
N LEU A 69 19.27 -4.02 -3.04
CA LEU A 69 19.37 -5.29 -3.74
C LEU A 69 19.15 -5.07 -5.25
N PHE A 70 19.96 -5.75 -6.08
CA PHE A 70 19.62 -5.91 -7.48
C PHE A 70 18.68 -7.10 -7.61
N VAL A 71 17.51 -6.86 -8.14
CA VAL A 71 16.54 -7.89 -8.45
C VAL A 71 16.53 -8.05 -9.96
N ASN A 72 16.74 -9.25 -10.44
CA ASN A 72 16.54 -9.54 -11.85
C ASN A 72 15.05 -9.44 -12.15
N THR A 73 14.66 -8.61 -13.09
CA THR A 73 13.29 -8.52 -13.57
C THR A 73 12.92 -9.80 -14.32
N LYS A 74 11.70 -10.28 -14.07
CA LYS A 74 11.14 -11.41 -14.80
C LYS A 74 10.53 -10.86 -16.08
N GLN A 75 11.00 -11.33 -17.21
CA GLN A 75 10.38 -11.03 -18.50
C GLN A 75 9.34 -12.10 -18.82
N HIS A 76 8.17 -11.67 -19.24
CA HIS A 76 7.04 -12.52 -19.58
C HIS A 76 6.65 -12.26 -21.04
N GLU A 77 6.96 -13.18 -21.93
CA GLU A 77 6.63 -13.07 -23.36
C GLU A 77 5.12 -13.05 -23.62
N ASP A 78 4.34 -13.65 -22.72
CA ASP A 78 2.88 -13.74 -22.80
C ASP A 78 2.14 -12.57 -22.14
N TYR A 79 2.86 -11.60 -21.56
CA TYR A 79 2.27 -10.39 -20.99
C TYR A 79 2.16 -9.31 -22.08
N THR A 80 1.04 -9.30 -22.78
CA THR A 80 0.82 -8.44 -23.96
C THR A 80 -0.28 -7.41 -23.79
N ASN A 81 -1.12 -7.56 -22.76
CA ASN A 81 -2.31 -6.75 -22.56
C ASN A 81 -1.99 -5.36 -22.00
N GLU A 82 -2.84 -4.40 -22.33
CA GLU A 82 -2.89 -3.10 -21.71
C GLU A 82 -4.20 -3.00 -20.91
N ILE A 83 -4.12 -2.69 -19.63
CA ILE A 83 -5.29 -2.64 -18.77
C ILE A 83 -5.31 -1.35 -17.96
N GLY A 84 -6.51 -0.80 -17.80
CA GLY A 84 -6.77 0.24 -16.80
C GLY A 84 -7.19 -0.40 -15.48
N ILE A 85 -6.78 0.20 -14.36
CA ILE A 85 -7.21 -0.24 -13.03
C ILE A 85 -7.79 0.89 -12.21
N SER A 86 -8.81 0.55 -11.42
CA SER A 86 -9.43 1.41 -10.42
C SER A 86 -9.23 0.83 -9.04
N LEU A 87 -8.65 1.61 -8.12
CA LEU A 87 -8.49 1.21 -6.72
C LEU A 87 -9.71 1.58 -5.89
N GLY A 88 -10.11 0.71 -4.99
CA GLY A 88 -11.29 0.90 -4.16
C GLY A 88 -11.07 0.57 -2.69
N LEU A 89 -11.97 1.08 -1.86
CA LEU A 89 -11.98 0.86 -0.42
C LEU A 89 -12.50 -0.53 -0.06
N TRP A 90 -13.52 -1.02 -0.78
CA TRP A 90 -14.15 -2.33 -0.58
C TRP A 90 -13.52 -3.40 -1.47
N ASP A 91 -13.71 -3.28 -2.77
CA ASP A 91 -13.00 -4.10 -3.75
C ASP A 91 -11.66 -3.43 -4.02
N MET A 92 -10.56 -4.13 -3.77
CA MET A 92 -9.23 -3.54 -3.81
C MET A 92 -8.86 -3.01 -5.19
N ILE A 93 -9.04 -3.82 -6.23
CA ILE A 93 -8.71 -3.50 -7.62
C ILE A 93 -9.87 -3.94 -8.51
N THR A 94 -10.30 -3.06 -9.42
CA THR A 94 -11.22 -3.39 -10.52
C THR A 94 -10.51 -3.04 -11.82
N THR A 95 -10.50 -3.96 -12.79
CA THR A 95 -9.84 -3.77 -14.08
C THR A 95 -10.78 -3.30 -15.16
N SER A 96 -10.24 -2.75 -16.24
CA SER A 96 -11.01 -2.36 -17.45
C SER A 96 -11.66 -3.55 -18.15
N THR A 97 -11.17 -4.78 -17.90
CA THR A 97 -11.76 -6.03 -18.37
C THR A 97 -13.01 -6.46 -17.58
N GLY A 98 -13.29 -5.78 -16.47
CA GLY A 98 -14.44 -6.07 -15.60
C GLY A 98 -14.13 -7.00 -14.43
N ASN A 99 -12.90 -7.50 -14.32
CA ASN A 99 -12.50 -8.38 -13.23
C ASN A 99 -12.27 -7.60 -11.92
N VAL A 100 -12.56 -8.27 -10.79
CA VAL A 100 -12.39 -7.72 -9.45
C VAL A 100 -11.39 -8.58 -8.67
N TYR A 101 -10.42 -7.91 -8.07
CA TYR A 101 -9.40 -8.52 -7.23
C TYR A 101 -9.44 -7.91 -5.82
N GLY A 102 -9.42 -8.77 -4.83
CA GLY A 102 -9.46 -8.34 -3.44
C GLY A 102 -10.85 -7.90 -2.97
N SER A 103 -11.90 -8.68 -3.23
CA SER A 103 -13.28 -8.42 -2.78
C SER A 103 -13.45 -8.41 -1.25
N GLU A 104 -12.62 -9.16 -0.51
CA GLU A 104 -12.63 -9.17 0.97
C GLU A 104 -11.79 -8.05 1.61
N PHE A 105 -11.11 -7.24 0.79
CA PHE A 105 -10.20 -6.19 1.27
C PHE A 105 -10.89 -5.19 2.20
N GLY A 106 -12.07 -4.70 1.82
CA GLY A 106 -12.83 -3.76 2.63
C GLY A 106 -13.29 -4.38 3.95
N LYS A 107 -13.75 -5.63 3.93
CA LYS A 107 -14.16 -6.35 5.13
C LYS A 107 -13.00 -6.53 6.11
N MET A 108 -11.84 -6.98 5.62
CA MET A 108 -10.64 -7.11 6.46
C MET A 108 -10.22 -5.79 7.09
N GLN A 109 -10.25 -4.68 6.34
CA GLN A 109 -9.96 -3.34 6.88
C GLN A 109 -11.00 -2.92 7.92
N GLN A 110 -12.28 -3.20 7.69
CA GLN A 110 -13.35 -2.89 8.63
C GLN A 110 -13.17 -3.65 9.96
N GLU A 111 -12.82 -4.93 9.91
CA GLU A 111 -12.52 -5.73 11.09
C GLU A 111 -11.34 -5.14 11.89
N ILE A 112 -10.26 -4.74 11.20
CA ILE A 112 -9.12 -4.04 11.83
C ILE A 112 -9.57 -2.73 12.48
N SER A 113 -10.40 -1.94 11.78
CA SER A 113 -10.93 -0.68 12.28
C SER A 113 -11.74 -0.87 13.55
N GLN A 114 -12.67 -1.80 13.53
CA GLN A 114 -13.53 -2.11 14.67
C GLN A 114 -12.73 -2.58 15.87
N PHE A 115 -11.74 -3.45 15.63
CA PHE A 115 -10.83 -3.89 16.70
C PHE A 115 -10.07 -2.73 17.33
N ILE A 116 -9.47 -1.85 16.51
CA ILE A 116 -8.74 -0.68 17.02
C ILE A 116 -9.65 0.27 17.81
N LEU A 117 -10.86 0.53 17.31
CA LEU A 117 -11.81 1.41 18.01
C LEU A 117 -12.25 0.83 19.34
N LYS A 118 -12.55 -0.47 19.40
CA LYS A 118 -12.93 -1.16 20.64
C LYS A 118 -11.80 -1.09 21.68
N GLU A 119 -10.58 -1.39 21.29
CA GLU A 119 -9.43 -1.37 22.20
C GLU A 119 -9.09 0.07 22.66
N ASN A 120 -9.16 1.06 21.76
CA ASN A 120 -8.93 2.46 22.13
C ASN A 120 -9.98 2.95 23.13
N TYR A 121 -11.24 2.55 22.97
CA TYR A 121 -12.30 2.89 23.90
C TYR A 121 -12.06 2.25 25.28
N GLN A 122 -11.68 0.99 25.33
CA GLN A 122 -11.36 0.29 26.58
C GLN A 122 -10.14 0.91 27.27
N ASN A 123 -9.06 1.14 26.52
CA ASN A 123 -7.83 1.73 27.05
C ASN A 123 -8.06 3.15 27.60
N ALA A 124 -8.87 3.96 26.91
CA ALA A 124 -9.23 5.30 27.39
C ALA A 124 -10.05 5.25 28.68
N ARG A 125 -10.95 4.28 28.82
CA ARG A 125 -11.76 4.09 30.03
C ARG A 125 -10.93 3.62 31.23
N GLU A 126 -9.93 2.77 31.00
CA GLU A 126 -9.06 2.19 32.01
C GLU A 126 -7.78 3.00 32.25
N ASN A 127 -7.57 4.08 31.46
CA ASN A 127 -6.36 4.90 31.48
C ASN A 127 -5.06 4.10 31.32
N ILE A 128 -5.10 3.06 30.45
CA ILE A 128 -3.99 2.14 30.19
C ILE A 128 -3.48 2.36 28.77
N SER A 129 -2.15 2.37 28.60
CA SER A 129 -1.51 2.31 27.25
C SER A 129 -1.65 0.91 26.67
N GLY A 130 -1.75 0.82 25.33
CA GLY A 130 -2.00 -0.42 24.62
C GLY A 130 -1.13 -1.59 25.08
N THR A 131 -1.77 -2.69 25.46
CA THR A 131 -1.11 -3.89 25.99
C THR A 131 -0.29 -4.58 24.93
N HIS A 132 0.71 -5.34 25.32
CA HIS A 132 1.50 -6.21 24.42
C HIS A 132 0.60 -7.14 23.59
N ARG A 133 -0.46 -7.67 24.18
CA ARG A 133 -1.46 -8.51 23.51
C ARG A 133 -2.18 -7.76 22.38
N TYR A 134 -2.57 -6.51 22.61
CA TYR A 134 -3.17 -5.65 21.58
C TYR A 134 -2.23 -5.43 20.39
N LEU A 135 -0.97 -5.05 20.67
CA LEU A 135 0.02 -4.80 19.63
C LEU A 135 0.31 -6.05 18.81
N ALA A 136 0.45 -7.21 19.45
CA ALA A 136 0.65 -8.49 18.78
C ALA A 136 -0.53 -8.87 17.87
N TYR A 137 -1.77 -8.71 18.37
CA TYR A 137 -2.95 -9.02 17.59
C TYR A 137 -3.14 -8.07 16.40
N LYS A 138 -2.94 -6.77 16.60
CA LYS A 138 -2.94 -5.78 15.53
C LYS A 138 -1.90 -6.08 14.46
N ALA A 139 -0.69 -6.42 14.86
CA ALA A 139 0.38 -6.81 13.93
C ALA A 139 0.00 -8.06 13.11
N LYS A 140 -0.64 -9.06 13.75
CA LYS A 140 -1.15 -10.25 13.06
C LYS A 140 -2.21 -9.93 12.01
N MET A 141 -3.17 -9.05 12.35
CA MET A 141 -4.22 -8.61 11.40
C MET A 141 -3.61 -7.81 10.24
N ASP A 142 -2.70 -6.88 10.52
CA ASP A 142 -1.99 -6.11 9.49
C ASP A 142 -1.17 -7.01 8.57
N ALA A 143 -0.50 -8.04 9.11
CA ALA A 143 0.25 -9.02 8.31
C ALA A 143 -0.68 -9.86 7.43
N ALA A 144 -1.82 -10.31 7.95
CA ALA A 144 -2.82 -11.05 7.18
C ALA A 144 -3.36 -10.22 6.01
N LEU A 145 -3.67 -8.93 6.25
CA LEU A 145 -4.12 -8.02 5.20
C LEU A 145 -3.04 -7.79 4.13
N LYS A 146 -1.79 -7.59 4.54
CA LYS A 146 -0.66 -7.44 3.60
C LYS A 146 -0.46 -8.68 2.73
N ASN A 147 -0.56 -9.86 3.32
CA ASN A 147 -0.48 -11.14 2.59
C ASN A 147 -1.64 -11.29 1.61
N TYR A 148 -2.84 -10.92 2.02
CA TYR A 148 -4.01 -10.91 1.14
C TYR A 148 -3.80 -9.98 -0.07
N VAL A 149 -3.37 -8.74 0.16
CA VAL A 149 -3.05 -7.77 -0.90
C VAL A 149 -2.03 -8.33 -1.89
N ASN A 150 -0.94 -8.91 -1.39
CA ASN A 150 0.10 -9.50 -2.24
C ASN A 150 -0.44 -10.64 -3.12
N ARG A 151 -1.26 -11.51 -2.54
CA ARG A 151 -1.87 -12.63 -3.26
C ARG A 151 -2.80 -12.15 -4.37
N GLU A 152 -3.65 -11.17 -4.08
CA GLU A 152 -4.61 -10.65 -5.04
C GLU A 152 -3.95 -9.86 -6.18
N ILE A 153 -2.87 -9.11 -5.90
CA ILE A 153 -2.07 -8.47 -6.95
C ILE A 153 -1.41 -9.54 -7.84
N ASN A 154 -0.78 -10.56 -7.26
CA ASN A 154 -0.19 -11.65 -8.05
C ASN A 154 -1.25 -12.34 -8.91
N ARG A 155 -2.46 -12.60 -8.37
CA ARG A 155 -3.57 -13.18 -9.12
C ARG A 155 -3.98 -12.30 -10.30
N MET A 156 -4.06 -10.98 -10.11
CA MET A 156 -4.34 -10.03 -11.17
C MET A 156 -3.29 -10.11 -12.28
N LEU A 157 -2.01 -10.07 -11.94
CA LEU A 157 -0.94 -10.11 -12.95
C LEU A 157 -0.96 -11.42 -13.75
N ILE A 158 -1.20 -12.55 -13.10
CA ILE A 158 -1.26 -13.87 -13.77
C ILE A 158 -2.47 -13.96 -14.69
N GLN A 159 -3.63 -13.44 -14.28
CA GLN A 159 -4.87 -13.54 -15.06
C GLN A 159 -4.96 -12.52 -16.19
N GLU A 160 -4.58 -11.28 -15.91
CA GLU A 160 -4.69 -10.18 -16.88
C GLU A 160 -3.48 -10.13 -17.84
N LYS A 161 -2.33 -10.68 -17.47
CA LYS A 161 -1.08 -10.69 -18.24
C LYS A 161 -0.73 -9.32 -18.82
N PRO A 162 -0.66 -8.27 -17.99
CA PRO A 162 -0.50 -6.92 -18.48
C PRO A 162 0.95 -6.63 -18.87
N ARG A 163 1.16 -6.04 -20.04
CA ARG A 163 2.38 -5.34 -20.41
C ARG A 163 2.41 -3.92 -19.86
N VAL A 164 1.24 -3.28 -19.84
CA VAL A 164 1.06 -1.91 -19.35
C VAL A 164 -0.15 -1.86 -18.42
N ILE A 165 0.01 -1.19 -17.28
CA ILE A 165 -1.09 -0.88 -16.37
C ILE A 165 -1.26 0.63 -16.29
N TYR A 166 -2.47 1.11 -16.60
CA TYR A 166 -2.89 2.49 -16.44
C TYR A 166 -3.64 2.66 -15.13
N MET A 167 -3.19 3.57 -14.27
CA MET A 167 -3.75 3.77 -12.94
C MET A 167 -3.95 5.25 -12.64
N ALA A 168 -5.14 5.60 -12.17
CA ALA A 168 -5.42 6.97 -11.77
C ALA A 168 -4.58 7.36 -10.54
N LYS A 169 -3.91 8.52 -10.64
CA LYS A 169 -3.24 9.13 -9.49
C LYS A 169 -4.26 9.57 -8.47
N LEU A 170 -4.37 8.82 -7.39
CA LEU A 170 -5.30 9.14 -6.31
C LEU A 170 -4.74 10.26 -5.41
N PRO A 171 -5.59 11.18 -4.94
CA PRO A 171 -5.15 12.24 -4.02
C PRO A 171 -4.61 11.64 -2.73
N ARG A 172 -3.65 12.32 -2.10
CA ARG A 172 -3.00 11.85 -0.86
C ARG A 172 -4.01 11.67 0.29
N ASN A 173 -5.04 12.55 0.35
CA ASN A 173 -6.10 12.52 1.36
C ASN A 173 -7.48 12.44 0.70
N PRO A 174 -7.97 11.24 0.34
CA PRO A 174 -9.26 11.09 -0.31
C PRO A 174 -10.44 11.56 0.55
N GLY A 175 -10.32 11.57 1.88
CA GLY A 175 -11.39 12.00 2.79
C GLY A 175 -11.65 13.51 2.82
N MET A 176 -10.73 14.36 2.33
CA MET A 176 -10.95 15.81 2.29
C MET A 176 -11.77 16.28 1.08
N HIS A 177 -11.83 15.49 0.01
CA HIS A 177 -12.51 15.87 -1.23
C HIS A 177 -13.86 15.17 -1.44
N THR A 178 -14.17 14.16 -0.65
CA THR A 178 -15.43 13.41 -0.75
C THR A 178 -16.57 14.00 0.06
N ALA A 179 -16.33 15.04 0.84
CA ALA A 179 -17.35 15.73 1.63
C ALA A 179 -18.47 16.39 0.77
N GLY A 180 -18.35 16.39 -0.55
CA GLY A 180 -19.32 16.94 -1.50
C GLY A 180 -20.19 15.93 -2.24
N HIS A 181 -19.88 14.64 -2.22
CA HIS A 181 -20.69 13.62 -2.90
C HIS A 181 -21.64 12.91 -1.93
N ARG A 182 -22.93 13.14 -2.12
CA ARG A 182 -24.01 12.59 -1.28
C ARG A 182 -24.06 11.05 -1.21
N ASP A 183 -23.46 10.36 -2.17
CA ASP A 183 -23.47 8.90 -2.23
C ASP A 183 -22.46 8.24 -1.29
N ASP A 184 -21.45 8.99 -0.82
CA ASP A 184 -20.52 8.54 0.23
C ASP A 184 -21.09 8.77 1.65
N GLN A 185 -22.34 9.28 1.78
CA GLN A 185 -22.99 9.53 3.08
C GLN A 185 -23.26 8.26 3.88
N GLN A 186 -23.19 7.07 3.27
CA GLN A 186 -23.19 5.82 4.04
C GLN A 186 -21.95 5.65 4.91
N PHE A 187 -20.85 6.36 4.57
CA PHE A 187 -19.58 6.31 5.29
C PHE A 187 -19.36 7.45 6.29
N THR A 188 -20.19 8.50 6.27
CA THR A 188 -19.95 9.71 7.08
C THR A 188 -20.87 9.83 8.31
N LYS A 189 -21.75 8.87 8.56
CA LYS A 189 -22.72 8.91 9.66
C LYS A 189 -22.23 8.20 10.93
N GLY A 190 -20.96 8.38 11.32
CA GLY A 190 -20.48 7.89 12.62
C GLY A 190 -18.97 8.00 12.78
N THR A 191 -18.50 8.03 14.01
CA THR A 191 -17.07 8.04 14.34
C THR A 191 -16.31 6.82 13.78
N GLY A 192 -17.01 5.71 13.51
CA GLY A 192 -16.44 4.49 12.93
C GLY A 192 -16.04 4.64 11.48
N ASP A 193 -16.82 5.35 10.67
CA ASP A 193 -16.60 5.47 9.23
C ASP A 193 -15.38 6.35 8.90
N THR A 194 -15.21 7.44 9.63
CA THR A 194 -14.03 8.30 9.48
C THR A 194 -12.75 7.59 9.90
N HIS A 195 -12.80 6.71 10.89
CA HIS A 195 -11.67 5.90 11.32
C HIS A 195 -11.32 4.86 10.25
N PHE A 196 -12.30 4.22 9.63
CA PHE A 196 -12.10 3.27 8.54
C PHE A 196 -11.36 3.89 7.35
N LEU A 197 -11.74 5.11 6.93
CA LEU A 197 -11.03 5.85 5.90
C LEU A 197 -9.58 6.18 6.27
N LYS A 198 -9.31 6.49 7.54
CA LYS A 198 -7.95 6.77 8.02
C LYS A 198 -7.03 5.56 7.96
N ILE A 199 -7.56 4.36 8.12
CA ILE A 199 -6.76 3.12 8.08
C ILE A 199 -6.68 2.51 6.69
N TRP A 200 -7.34 3.08 5.67
CA TRP A 200 -7.29 2.56 4.31
C TRP A 200 -5.85 2.44 3.81
N LYS A 201 -5.45 1.20 3.54
CA LYS A 201 -4.09 0.84 3.12
C LYS A 201 -3.81 1.16 1.64
N LYS A 202 -4.44 2.21 1.09
CA LYS A 202 -4.26 2.65 -0.30
C LYS A 202 -2.79 2.79 -0.69
N GLY A 203 -2.02 3.50 0.14
CA GLY A 203 -0.59 3.70 -0.10
C GLY A 203 0.17 2.38 -0.24
N PHE A 204 -0.09 1.44 0.67
CA PHE A 204 0.50 0.11 0.61
C PHE A 204 0.09 -0.66 -0.65
N VAL A 205 -1.19 -0.62 -1.06
CA VAL A 205 -1.66 -1.28 -2.30
C VAL A 205 -0.96 -0.69 -3.52
N THR A 206 -0.89 0.65 -3.63
CA THR A 206 -0.22 1.34 -4.73
C THR A 206 1.26 0.97 -4.80
N GLU A 207 1.97 1.04 -3.68
CA GLU A 207 3.38 0.68 -3.58
C GLU A 207 3.62 -0.78 -3.99
N ARG A 208 2.75 -1.70 -3.53
CA ARG A 208 2.89 -3.13 -3.89
C ARG A 208 2.62 -3.39 -5.36
N ILE A 209 1.66 -2.69 -5.98
CA ILE A 209 1.45 -2.77 -7.44
C ILE A 209 2.71 -2.31 -8.17
N GLN A 210 3.27 -1.16 -7.80
CA GLN A 210 4.50 -0.62 -8.39
C GLN A 210 5.66 -1.61 -8.26
N TRP A 211 5.87 -2.16 -7.07
CA TRP A 211 6.89 -3.17 -6.81
C TRP A 211 6.73 -4.42 -7.67
N LYS A 212 5.51 -4.96 -7.72
CA LYS A 212 5.22 -6.17 -8.50
C LYS A 212 5.32 -5.94 -10.00
N CYS A 213 4.96 -4.78 -10.47
CA CYS A 213 5.13 -4.40 -11.86
C CYS A 213 6.62 -4.28 -12.23
N GLN A 214 7.41 -3.63 -11.37
CA GLN A 214 8.86 -3.54 -11.56
C GLN A 214 9.53 -4.93 -11.55
N GLU A 215 9.13 -5.84 -10.64
CA GLU A 215 9.63 -7.22 -10.58
C GLU A 215 9.35 -8.01 -11.86
N ASN A 216 8.22 -7.72 -12.53
CA ASN A 216 7.74 -8.45 -13.70
C ASN A 216 7.90 -7.68 -15.03
N ASP A 217 8.70 -6.62 -15.06
CA ASP A 217 8.94 -5.76 -16.24
C ASP A 217 7.66 -5.19 -16.87
N ILE A 218 6.68 -4.85 -16.01
CA ILE A 218 5.39 -4.28 -16.40
C ILE A 218 5.46 -2.76 -16.26
N ARG A 219 5.12 -2.05 -17.33
CA ARG A 219 5.07 -0.58 -17.32
C ARG A 219 3.83 -0.09 -16.57
N ILE A 220 4.01 0.89 -15.67
CA ILE A 220 2.90 1.62 -15.05
C ILE A 220 2.84 3.03 -15.63
N VAL A 221 1.61 3.44 -16.00
CA VAL A 221 1.30 4.79 -16.45
C VAL A 221 0.32 5.40 -15.46
N GLU A 222 0.75 6.47 -14.78
CA GLU A 222 -0.14 7.23 -13.91
C GLU A 222 -0.92 8.26 -14.75
N VAL A 223 -2.25 8.20 -14.68
CA VAL A 223 -3.14 9.13 -15.37
C VAL A 223 -3.81 10.11 -14.41
N ILE A 224 -4.30 11.23 -14.93
CA ILE A 224 -4.98 12.24 -14.11
C ILE A 224 -6.29 11.66 -13.60
N GLY A 225 -6.45 11.59 -12.27
CA GLY A 225 -7.66 10.99 -11.65
C GLY A 225 -8.90 11.89 -11.64
N LYS A 226 -8.78 13.17 -12.04
CA LYS A 226 -9.91 14.11 -12.04
C LYS A 226 -10.91 13.73 -13.17
N GLY A 227 -12.17 13.53 -12.82
CA GLY A 227 -13.22 13.19 -13.79
C GLY A 227 -13.34 11.70 -14.12
N ILE A 228 -12.31 10.91 -13.88
CA ILE A 228 -12.19 9.51 -14.32
C ILE A 228 -13.36 8.60 -13.91
N GLY A 229 -14.00 8.87 -12.77
CA GLY A 229 -15.17 8.11 -12.30
C GLY A 229 -16.52 8.67 -12.77
N THR A 230 -16.55 9.88 -13.35
CA THR A 230 -17.78 10.59 -13.75
C THR A 230 -17.88 10.86 -15.25
N GLU A 231 -16.81 10.61 -15.99
CA GLU A 231 -16.80 10.67 -17.46
C GLU A 231 -17.15 9.31 -18.05
N CYS A 232 -17.82 9.31 -19.16
CA CYS A 232 -18.24 8.10 -19.87
C CYS A 232 -17.06 7.51 -20.66
N SER A 233 -16.71 6.27 -20.41
CA SER A 233 -15.64 5.59 -21.13
C SER A 233 -15.94 5.33 -22.60
N MET A 234 -17.22 5.47 -23.01
CA MET A 234 -17.65 5.30 -24.41
C MET A 234 -17.62 6.60 -25.22
N CYS A 235 -18.08 7.71 -24.64
CA CYS A 235 -18.23 8.97 -25.40
C CYS A 235 -17.51 10.17 -24.77
N GLY A 236 -16.84 10.02 -23.65
CA GLY A 236 -16.10 11.09 -22.96
C GLY A 236 -16.99 12.12 -22.23
N GLN A 237 -18.31 12.07 -22.40
CA GLN A 237 -19.22 13.04 -21.78
C GLN A 237 -19.49 12.71 -20.31
N LYS A 238 -19.82 13.73 -19.52
CA LYS A 238 -20.15 13.53 -18.12
C LYS A 238 -21.46 12.73 -17.97
N GLY A 239 -21.42 11.72 -17.13
CA GLY A 239 -22.57 10.97 -16.67
C GLY A 239 -22.83 11.19 -15.18
N TYR A 240 -23.73 10.41 -14.61
CA TYR A 240 -23.98 10.40 -13.17
C TYR A 240 -23.75 9.02 -12.57
N VAL A 241 -23.43 9.02 -11.28
CA VAL A 241 -23.18 7.81 -10.50
C VAL A 241 -24.27 7.69 -9.44
N LYS A 242 -24.91 6.53 -9.35
CA LYS A 242 -25.83 6.18 -8.28
C LYS A 242 -25.35 4.88 -7.62
N GLY A 243 -24.83 5.00 -6.40
CA GLY A 243 -24.25 3.86 -5.71
C GLY A 243 -23.04 3.28 -6.45
N LYS A 244 -23.17 2.05 -6.96
CA LYS A 244 -22.13 1.37 -7.74
C LYS A 244 -22.27 1.58 -9.26
N ASP A 245 -23.37 2.15 -9.71
CA ASP A 245 -23.72 2.21 -11.13
C ASP A 245 -23.41 3.59 -11.71
N PHE A 246 -22.85 3.58 -12.91
CA PHE A 246 -22.61 4.75 -13.75
C PHE A 246 -23.58 4.71 -14.92
N ARG A 247 -24.18 5.87 -15.26
CA ARG A 247 -25.03 6.04 -16.45
C ARG A 247 -24.66 7.32 -17.19
N CYS A 248 -24.48 7.22 -18.49
CA CYS A 248 -24.30 8.37 -19.37
C CYS A 248 -25.63 8.88 -19.93
N HIS A 249 -25.89 10.20 -19.80
CA HIS A 249 -27.11 10.82 -20.35
C HIS A 249 -27.07 11.02 -21.86
N VAL A 250 -25.84 11.06 -22.42
CA VAL A 250 -25.67 11.38 -23.84
C VAL A 250 -25.78 10.14 -24.72
N CYS A 251 -25.05 9.08 -24.36
CA CYS A 251 -25.02 7.86 -25.18
C CYS A 251 -25.81 6.68 -24.58
N GLY A 252 -26.39 6.84 -23.39
CA GLY A 252 -27.15 5.79 -22.71
C GLY A 252 -26.30 4.66 -22.11
N PHE A 253 -24.96 4.77 -22.18
CA PHE A 253 -24.08 3.75 -21.63
C PHE A 253 -24.23 3.58 -20.12
N GLU A 254 -24.35 2.33 -19.66
CA GLU A 254 -24.47 1.96 -18.26
C GLU A 254 -23.40 0.92 -17.91
N GLU A 255 -22.72 1.12 -16.78
CA GLU A 255 -21.67 0.23 -16.34
C GLU A 255 -21.41 0.40 -14.83
N ASN A 256 -20.73 -0.54 -14.21
CA ASN A 256 -20.20 -0.32 -12.86
C ASN A 256 -19.21 0.86 -12.86
N LYS A 257 -19.37 1.80 -11.91
CA LYS A 257 -18.55 3.03 -11.85
C LYS A 257 -17.04 2.76 -11.79
N LYS A 258 -16.63 1.63 -11.18
CA LYS A 258 -15.21 1.29 -11.08
C LYS A 258 -14.68 0.72 -12.39
N ILE A 259 -15.49 -0.07 -13.10
CA ILE A 259 -15.14 -0.56 -14.43
C ILE A 259 -15.06 0.60 -15.40
N ASN A 260 -16.07 1.50 -15.38
CA ASN A 260 -16.04 2.73 -16.17
C ASN A 260 -14.79 3.57 -15.89
N GLY A 261 -14.44 3.74 -14.59
CA GLY A 261 -13.22 4.46 -14.19
C GLY A 261 -11.93 3.75 -14.62
N ALA A 262 -11.90 2.43 -14.60
CA ALA A 262 -10.76 1.65 -15.10
C ALA A 262 -10.61 1.75 -16.61
N LYS A 263 -11.72 1.72 -17.37
CA LYS A 263 -11.73 1.96 -18.82
C LYS A 263 -11.27 3.38 -19.17
N ASN A 264 -11.69 4.38 -18.39
CA ASN A 264 -11.21 5.76 -18.56
C ASN A 264 -9.73 5.95 -18.22
N ALA A 265 -9.18 5.10 -17.37
CA ALA A 265 -7.74 5.12 -17.10
C ALA A 265 -6.94 4.55 -18.26
N LEU A 266 -7.53 3.64 -19.04
CA LEU A 266 -6.92 3.02 -20.21
C LEU A 266 -7.00 3.92 -21.46
N ASN A 267 -8.11 4.69 -21.61
CA ASN A 267 -8.36 5.61 -22.73
C ASN A 267 -7.55 6.92 -22.58
#